data_2a0a5b944ff1eeb046ae88060b6dd4b1
#
_entry.id   2a0a5b944ff1eeb046ae88060b6dd4b1
#
_cell.length_a   1.000
_cell.length_b   1.000
_cell.length_c   1.000
_cell.angle_alpha   90.00
_cell.angle_beta   90.00
_cell.angle_gamma   90.00
#
_symmetry.space_group_name_H-M   'P 1'
#
loop_
_entity.id
_entity.type
_entity.pdbx_description
1 polymer ?
#
loop_
_entity_poly.entity_id
_entity_poly.type
_entity_poly.pdbx_seq_one_letter_code
_entity_poly.pdbx_strand_id
1 'polypeptide(L)' 'MAVSYKKLFHLLIERDMTTAQLQQQAGFSANIITRVKRNGYISLDTIESICRTLECGVDDILEFVSESNMDE' A
#
# COMPACT_ATOMS: atom_id res chain seq x y z
N MET A 1 10.13 1.30 14.46
CA MET A 1 9.29 0.50 13.56
C MET A 1 9.05 1.22 12.26
N ALA A 2 8.84 0.49 11.21
CA ALA A 2 8.58 1.05 9.89
C ALA A 2 7.38 0.35 9.28
N VAL A 3 6.75 1.01 8.31
CA VAL A 3 5.63 0.42 7.59
C VAL A 3 6.15 -0.26 6.32
N SER A 4 5.55 -1.38 5.96
CA SER A 4 5.89 -2.09 4.72
C SER A 4 4.61 -2.33 3.93
N TYR A 5 4.67 -2.03 2.63
CA TYR A 5 3.54 -2.24 1.72
C TYR A 5 3.76 -3.42 0.79
N LYS A 6 4.66 -4.32 1.17
CA LYS A 6 4.96 -5.48 0.34
C LYS A 6 3.71 -6.29 0.03
N LYS A 7 2.83 -6.42 1.01
CA LYS A 7 1.57 -7.15 0.83
C LYS A 7 0.69 -6.49 -0.21
N LEU A 8 0.66 -5.16 -0.23
CA LEU A 8 -0.12 -4.44 -1.24
C LEU A 8 0.37 -4.75 -2.64
N PHE A 9 1.67 -4.71 -2.85
CA PHE A 9 2.22 -5.00 -4.18
C PHE A 9 1.96 -6.43 -4.61
N HIS A 10 2.05 -7.38 -3.68
CA HIS A 10 1.71 -8.77 -3.97
C HIS A 10 0.25 -8.92 -4.35
N LEU A 11 -0.63 -8.22 -3.64
CA LEU A 11 -2.06 -8.28 -3.93
C LEU A 11 -2.36 -7.70 -5.30
N LEU A 12 -1.69 -6.61 -5.68
CA LEU A 12 -1.87 -6.03 -7.00
C LEU A 12 -1.45 -7.00 -8.10
N ILE A 13 -0.35 -7.71 -7.88
CA ILE A 13 0.11 -8.71 -8.84
C ILE A 13 -0.94 -9.82 -8.98
N GLU A 14 -1.48 -10.29 -7.87
CA GLU A 14 -2.49 -11.34 -7.90
C GLU A 14 -3.76 -10.92 -8.64
N ARG A 15 -4.05 -9.62 -8.64
CA ARG A 15 -5.26 -9.09 -9.27
C ARG A 15 -4.98 -8.52 -10.66
N ASP A 16 -3.76 -8.69 -11.15
CA ASP A 16 -3.35 -8.15 -12.46
C ASP A 16 -3.62 -6.66 -12.55
N MET A 17 -3.34 -5.93 -11.46
CA MET A 17 -3.59 -4.50 -11.38
C MET A 17 -2.28 -3.75 -11.22
N THR A 18 -2.14 -2.64 -11.95
CA THR A 18 -0.97 -1.77 -11.81
C THR A 18 -1.22 -0.72 -10.73
N THR A 19 -0.14 -0.08 -10.26
CA THR A 19 -0.30 1.02 -9.30
C THR A 19 -1.07 2.18 -9.92
N ALA A 20 -0.91 2.42 -11.22
CA ALA A 20 -1.66 3.46 -11.91
C ALA A 20 -3.15 3.18 -11.91
N GLN A 21 -3.53 1.91 -12.13
CA GLN A 21 -4.93 1.52 -12.09
C GLN A 21 -5.50 1.66 -10.69
N LEU A 22 -4.73 1.27 -9.67
CA LEU A 22 -5.16 1.44 -8.30
C LEU A 22 -5.38 2.91 -7.97
N GLN A 23 -4.44 3.76 -8.38
CA GLN A 23 -4.52 5.19 -8.16
C GLN A 23 -5.81 5.76 -8.77
N GLN A 24 -6.12 5.36 -9.99
CA GLN A 24 -7.30 5.83 -10.69
C GLN A 24 -8.58 5.38 -10.00
N GLN A 25 -8.64 4.12 -9.62
CA GLN A 25 -9.84 3.56 -9.01
C GLN A 25 -10.07 4.05 -7.59
N ALA A 26 -9.00 4.21 -6.83
CA ALA A 26 -9.10 4.68 -5.45
C ALA A 26 -9.19 6.20 -5.34
N GLY A 27 -8.74 6.92 -6.37
CA GLY A 27 -8.92 8.36 -6.44
C GLY A 27 -7.92 9.18 -5.64
N PHE A 28 -6.70 8.69 -5.45
CA PHE A 28 -5.66 9.47 -4.77
C PHE A 28 -4.61 9.97 -5.75
N SER A 29 -3.73 10.85 -5.28
CA SER A 29 -2.74 11.47 -6.15
C SER A 29 -1.52 10.58 -6.38
N ALA A 30 -0.75 10.89 -7.43
CA ALA A 30 0.46 10.15 -7.75
C ALA A 30 1.51 10.22 -6.63
N ASN A 31 1.49 11.29 -5.85
CA ASN A 31 2.41 11.42 -4.72
C ASN A 31 2.24 10.29 -3.71
N ILE A 32 1.04 9.79 -3.57
CA ILE A 32 0.76 8.69 -2.65
C ILE A 32 1.48 7.42 -3.11
N ILE A 33 1.45 7.14 -4.40
CA ILE A 33 2.16 5.98 -4.95
C ILE A 33 3.66 6.09 -4.66
N THR A 34 4.21 7.28 -4.82
CA THR A 34 5.62 7.50 -4.55
C THR A 34 5.96 7.19 -3.09
N ARG A 35 5.10 7.63 -2.16
CA ARG A 35 5.30 7.35 -0.74
C ARG A 35 5.19 5.87 -0.43
N VAL A 36 4.22 5.21 -1.05
CA VAL A 36 4.03 3.77 -0.85
C VAL A 36 5.26 2.99 -1.32
N LYS A 37 5.83 3.39 -2.46
CA LYS A 37 7.03 2.73 -2.98
C LYS A 37 8.23 2.90 -2.05
N ARG A 38 8.24 3.95 -1.24
CA ARG A 38 9.31 4.22 -0.29
C ARG A 38 8.97 3.75 1.11
N ASN A 39 7.86 3.04 1.27
CA ASN A 39 7.37 2.63 2.57
C ASN A 39 7.15 3.81 3.52
N GLY A 40 6.68 4.93 2.95
CA GLY A 40 6.34 6.11 3.73
C GLY A 40 4.94 6.01 4.30
N TYR A 41 4.64 6.88 5.25
CA TYR A 41 3.31 6.89 5.84
C TYR A 41 2.34 7.67 4.95
N ILE A 42 1.13 7.16 4.86
CA ILE A 42 0.05 7.82 4.12
C ILE A 42 -1.15 7.96 5.05
N SER A 43 -2.09 8.82 4.67
CA SER A 43 -3.24 9.07 5.54
C SER A 43 -4.16 7.85 5.61
N LEU A 44 -4.89 7.78 6.71
CA LEU A 44 -5.84 6.70 6.92
C LEU A 44 -6.95 6.74 5.88
N ASP A 45 -7.33 7.93 5.43
CA ASP A 45 -8.31 8.09 4.35
C ASP A 45 -7.87 7.38 3.10
N THR A 46 -6.60 7.52 2.75
CA THR A 46 -6.05 6.88 1.57
C THR A 46 -6.01 5.36 1.75
N ILE A 47 -5.63 4.92 2.92
CA ILE A 47 -5.62 3.48 3.24
C ILE A 47 -7.01 2.90 3.10
N GLU A 48 -8.01 3.62 3.60
CA GLU A 48 -9.40 3.20 3.49
C GLU A 48 -9.82 3.08 2.03
N SER A 49 -9.45 4.06 1.21
CA SER A 49 -9.76 4.03 -0.22
C SER A 49 -9.16 2.84 -0.92
N ILE A 50 -7.90 2.51 -0.58
CA ILE A 50 -7.22 1.35 -1.16
C ILE A 50 -7.93 0.07 -0.76
N CYS A 51 -8.26 -0.07 0.53
CA CYS A 51 -8.93 -1.26 1.02
C CYS A 51 -10.30 -1.43 0.38
N ARG A 52 -11.03 -0.33 0.22
CA ARG A 52 -12.33 -0.37 -0.41
C ARG A 52 -12.25 -0.77 -1.88
N THR A 53 -11.26 -0.24 -2.58
CA THR A 53 -11.05 -0.55 -3.99
C THR A 53 -10.68 -2.01 -4.19
N LEU A 54 -9.86 -2.56 -3.31
CA LEU A 54 -9.39 -3.94 -3.41
C LEU A 54 -10.26 -4.91 -2.62
N GLU A 55 -11.25 -4.39 -1.90
CA GLU A 55 -12.17 -5.20 -1.08
C GLU A 55 -11.42 -6.08 -0.10
N CYS A 56 -10.54 -5.45 0.67
CA CYS A 56 -9.71 -6.17 1.63
C CYS A 56 -9.55 -5.37 2.92
N GLY A 57 -8.90 -5.97 3.90
CA GLY A 57 -8.60 -5.31 5.16
C GLY A 57 -7.25 -4.61 5.13
N VAL A 58 -7.00 -3.78 6.15
CA VAL A 58 -5.76 -3.04 6.22
C VAL A 58 -4.54 -3.96 6.36
N ASP A 59 -4.70 -5.07 7.03
CA ASP A 59 -3.61 -6.03 7.22
C ASP A 59 -3.28 -6.81 5.95
N ASP A 60 -4.11 -6.68 4.92
CA ASP A 60 -3.84 -7.29 3.63
C ASP A 60 -2.95 -6.41 2.75
N ILE A 61 -2.74 -5.16 3.12
CA ILE A 61 -2.00 -4.22 2.29
C ILE A 61 -0.75 -3.68 2.97
N LEU A 62 -0.70 -3.68 4.30
CA LEU A 62 0.47 -3.15 4.99
C LEU A 62 0.73 -3.91 6.28
N GLU A 63 1.95 -3.75 6.79
CA GLU A 63 2.31 -4.27 8.10
C GLU A 63 3.42 -3.40 8.67
N PHE A 64 3.57 -3.46 9.98
CA PHE A 64 4.67 -2.77 10.64
C PHE A 64 5.80 -3.77 10.87
N VAL A 65 7.01 -3.35 10.54
CA VAL A 65 8.17 -4.21 10.69
C VAL A 65 9.18 -3.53 11.59
N SER A 66 9.95 -4.33 12.30
CA SER A 66 11.02 -3.81 13.14
C SER A 66 12.18 -3.39 12.24
N GLU A 67 12.75 -2.21 12.53
CA GLU A 67 13.87 -1.73 11.73
C GLU A 67 15.07 -2.64 11.86
N SER A 68 15.24 -3.29 13.00
CA SER A 68 16.36 -4.21 13.19
C SER A 68 16.25 -5.43 12.28
N ASN A 69 15.05 -5.79 11.88
CA ASN A 69 14.83 -6.91 10.97
C ASN A 69 15.13 -6.54 9.52
N MET A 70 15.10 -5.26 9.23
CA MET A 70 15.28 -4.80 7.86
C MET A 70 16.74 -4.85 7.41
N ASP A 71 17.64 -4.95 8.35
CA ASP A 71 19.07 -5.02 8.05
C ASP A 71 19.51 -6.41 7.62
N GLU A 72 18.63 -7.35 7.73
CA GLU A 72 18.94 -8.75 7.41
C GLU A 72 18.86 -9.04 5.87
#